data_6f6875b189ce37eb708afd30ca3e67f6
#
_entry.id   6f6875b189ce37eb708afd30ca3e67f6
#
_cell.length_a   1.000
_cell.length_b   1.000
_cell.length_c   1.000
_cell.angle_alpha   90.00
_cell.angle_beta   90.00
_cell.angle_gamma   90.00
#
_symmetry.space_group_name_H-M   'P 1'
#
loop_
_entity.id
_entity.type
_entity.pdbx_description
1 polymer ?
#
loop_
_entity_poly.entity_id
_entity_poly.type
_entity_poly.pdbx_seq_one_letter_code
_entity_poly.pdbx_strand_id
1 'polypeptide(L)'
;MKKLLIIIYCLFTSILFSEEYTVEALGDFSRKEINLENKVFTIFETKFKWKDSFGEYGDGYCIGHMENIKEEIDLYNLCENTDSKGEKFWLEGIRKTGKERGVGTLTYIKTSEKYKQFLNMKCNYGVSWFNQDSFFLKQKCNLQ
;
A
#
# COMPACT_ATOMS: atom_id res chain seq x y z
N MET A 1 -56.22 29.09 -23.22
CA MET A 1 -55.69 27.83 -22.68
C MET A 1 -54.16 27.88 -22.75
N LYS A 2 -53.52 28.22 -21.63
CA LYS A 2 -52.06 28.28 -21.54
C LYS A 2 -51.52 26.90 -21.21
N LYS A 3 -50.78 26.28 -22.12
CA LYS A 3 -50.06 25.02 -21.87
C LYS A 3 -48.83 25.29 -20.99
N LEU A 4 -48.89 24.82 -19.76
CA LEU A 4 -47.79 24.85 -18.80
C LEU A 4 -46.81 23.76 -19.18
N LEU A 5 -45.65 24.12 -19.75
CA LEU A 5 -44.56 23.19 -20.05
C LEU A 5 -43.74 23.01 -18.78
N ILE A 6 -43.95 21.90 -18.08
CA ILE A 6 -43.15 21.50 -16.93
C ILE A 6 -41.85 20.87 -17.48
N ILE A 7 -40.77 21.63 -17.47
CA ILE A 7 -39.43 21.12 -17.75
C ILE A 7 -38.94 20.44 -16.47
N ILE A 8 -39.01 19.11 -16.44
CA ILE A 8 -38.37 18.30 -15.39
C ILE A 8 -36.87 18.32 -15.67
N TYR A 9 -36.16 19.19 -14.96
CA TYR A 9 -34.71 19.20 -14.94
C TYR A 9 -34.26 18.02 -14.07
N CYS A 10 -34.02 16.85 -14.70
CA CYS A 10 -33.34 15.74 -14.04
C CYS A 10 -31.88 16.16 -13.75
N LEU A 11 -31.67 16.65 -12.55
CA LEU A 11 -30.34 16.80 -11.96
C LEU A 11 -29.73 15.41 -11.79
N PHE A 12 -29.07 14.92 -12.82
CA PHE A 12 -28.13 13.82 -12.68
C PHE A 12 -26.98 14.32 -11.80
N THR A 13 -27.13 14.22 -10.51
CA THR A 13 -25.98 14.27 -9.60
C THR A 13 -25.15 13.04 -9.88
N SER A 14 -24.11 13.19 -10.70
CA SER A 14 -23.05 12.22 -10.83
C SER A 14 -22.44 12.09 -9.44
N ILE A 15 -22.84 11.06 -8.70
CA ILE A 15 -22.13 10.66 -7.49
C ILE A 15 -20.78 10.16 -8.02
N LEU A 16 -19.75 10.98 -7.89
CA LEU A 16 -18.36 10.60 -8.11
C LEU A 16 -18.04 9.57 -7.01
N PHE A 17 -18.31 8.30 -7.28
CA PHE A 17 -17.73 7.22 -6.51
C PHE A 17 -16.23 7.26 -6.80
N SER A 18 -15.44 7.78 -5.87
CA SER A 18 -14.01 7.52 -5.86
C SER A 18 -13.85 6.01 -5.71
N GLU A 19 -13.44 5.34 -6.76
CA GLU A 19 -13.20 3.90 -6.74
C GLU A 19 -11.97 3.64 -5.86
N GLU A 20 -12.17 2.92 -4.75
CA GLU A 20 -11.08 2.56 -3.84
C GLU A 20 -10.38 1.32 -4.41
N TYR A 21 -9.11 1.46 -4.76
CA TYR A 21 -8.26 0.33 -5.11
C TYR A 21 -7.60 -0.23 -3.86
N THR A 22 -7.76 -1.52 -3.62
CA THR A 22 -7.17 -2.19 -2.45
C THR A 22 -6.27 -3.34 -2.85
N VAL A 23 -5.20 -3.54 -2.07
CA VAL A 23 -4.32 -4.69 -2.16
C VAL A 23 -4.23 -5.34 -0.78
N GLU A 24 -4.34 -6.65 -0.75
CA GLU A 24 -4.12 -7.47 0.43
C GLU A 24 -2.90 -8.37 0.20
N ALA A 25 -2.02 -8.44 1.19
CA ALA A 25 -0.82 -9.27 1.11
C ALA A 25 -0.63 -10.08 2.39
N LEU A 26 -0.15 -11.31 2.23
CA LEU A 26 0.22 -12.22 3.30
C LEU A 26 1.64 -12.69 3.05
N GLY A 27 2.50 -12.62 4.06
CA GLY A 27 3.90 -12.98 3.86
C GLY A 27 4.71 -13.15 5.12
N ASP A 28 5.98 -13.39 4.89
CA ASP A 28 6.99 -13.62 5.91
C ASP A 28 7.97 -12.45 5.99
N PHE A 29 8.48 -12.23 7.18
CA PHE A 29 9.39 -11.16 7.55
C PHE A 29 10.64 -11.77 8.18
N SER A 30 11.79 -11.50 7.61
CA SER A 30 13.08 -11.85 8.20
C SER A 30 13.89 -10.59 8.50
N ARG A 31 14.65 -10.60 9.60
CA ARG A 31 15.37 -9.42 10.05
C ARG A 31 16.70 -9.74 10.70
N LYS A 32 17.59 -8.73 10.68
CA LYS A 32 18.81 -8.66 11.49
C LYS A 32 18.82 -7.35 12.24
N GLU A 33 19.14 -7.39 13.53
CA GLU A 33 19.08 -6.24 14.41
C GLU A 33 20.45 -5.94 15.01
N ILE A 34 20.75 -4.64 15.14
CA ILE A 34 21.88 -4.09 15.90
C ILE A 34 21.28 -3.24 17.01
N ASN A 35 21.47 -3.67 18.25
CA ASN A 35 21.00 -2.95 19.43
C ASN A 35 22.09 -1.99 19.91
N LEU A 36 21.75 -0.71 19.94
CA LEU A 36 22.53 0.38 20.52
C LEU A 36 21.82 0.86 21.78
N GLU A 37 22.51 1.58 22.66
CA GLU A 37 21.98 1.99 23.98
C GLU A 37 20.60 2.66 23.92
N ASN A 38 20.35 3.51 22.91
CA ASN A 38 19.10 4.25 22.76
C ASN A 38 18.39 4.02 21.42
N LYS A 39 18.83 3.02 20.64
CA LYS A 39 18.37 2.82 19.27
C LYS A 39 18.50 1.35 18.87
N VAL A 40 17.49 0.84 18.19
CA VAL A 40 17.57 -0.44 17.47
C VAL A 40 17.58 -0.15 15.99
N PHE A 41 18.62 -0.62 15.29
CA PHE A 41 18.68 -0.59 13.83
C PHE A 41 18.39 -1.98 13.29
N THR A 42 17.43 -2.06 12.39
CA THR A 42 16.97 -3.32 11.80
C THR A 42 17.11 -3.25 10.29
N ILE A 43 17.75 -4.25 9.68
CA ILE A 43 17.65 -4.54 8.25
C ILE A 43 16.68 -5.69 8.09
N PHE A 44 15.77 -5.60 7.12
CA PHE A 44 14.76 -6.62 6.92
C PHE A 44 14.50 -6.95 5.46
N GLU A 45 13.97 -8.14 5.26
CA GLU A 45 13.44 -8.63 4.00
C GLU A 45 12.02 -9.17 4.23
N THR A 46 11.13 -8.98 3.26
CA THR A 46 9.82 -9.61 3.25
C THR A 46 9.59 -10.35 1.95
N LYS A 47 8.91 -11.49 2.03
CA LYS A 47 8.40 -12.22 0.86
C LYS A 47 6.93 -12.46 1.09
N PHE A 48 6.10 -12.14 0.10
CA PHE A 48 4.65 -12.22 0.27
C PHE A 48 3.93 -12.57 -1.02
N LYS A 49 2.71 -13.07 -0.87
CA LYS A 49 1.70 -13.17 -1.91
C LYS A 49 0.73 -12.02 -1.75
N TRP A 50 0.26 -11.47 -2.86
CA TRP A 50 -0.71 -10.39 -2.87
C TRP A 50 -1.85 -10.65 -3.84
N LYS A 51 -2.99 -10.05 -3.57
CA LYS A 51 -4.15 -9.92 -4.47
C LYS A 51 -4.71 -8.51 -4.36
N ASP A 52 -5.34 -8.04 -5.43
CA ASP A 52 -5.98 -6.73 -5.46
C ASP A 52 -7.49 -6.80 -5.69
N SER A 53 -8.15 -5.63 -5.59
CA SER A 53 -9.59 -5.50 -5.81
C SER A 53 -10.03 -5.67 -7.26
N PHE A 54 -9.09 -5.67 -8.22
CA PHE A 54 -9.38 -5.93 -9.63
C PHE A 54 -9.21 -7.40 -10.01
N GLY A 55 -8.84 -8.25 -9.04
CA GLY A 55 -8.67 -9.69 -9.24
C GLY A 55 -7.29 -10.11 -9.73
N GLU A 56 -6.33 -9.17 -9.79
CA GLU A 56 -4.93 -9.51 -10.06
C GLU A 56 -4.27 -10.02 -8.78
N TYR A 57 -3.28 -10.89 -8.95
CA TYR A 57 -2.53 -11.50 -7.84
C TYR A 57 -1.11 -11.84 -8.27
N GLY A 58 -0.22 -12.01 -7.29
CA GLY A 58 1.16 -12.32 -7.57
C GLY A 58 2.04 -12.45 -6.35
N ASP A 59 3.33 -12.26 -6.59
CA ASP A 59 4.40 -12.31 -5.60
C ASP A 59 5.01 -10.93 -5.36
N GLY A 60 5.46 -10.70 -4.14
CA GLY A 60 6.19 -9.49 -3.81
C GLY A 60 7.40 -9.80 -2.92
N TYR A 61 8.40 -8.96 -3.06
CA TYR A 61 9.63 -8.98 -2.28
C TYR A 61 10.03 -7.56 -1.92
N CYS A 62 10.33 -7.30 -0.63
CA CYS A 62 10.84 -6.02 -0.20
C CYS A 62 12.14 -6.18 0.57
N ILE A 63 13.00 -5.17 0.43
CA ILE A 63 14.19 -4.97 1.27
C ILE A 63 14.05 -3.61 1.91
N GLY A 64 14.40 -3.50 3.19
CA GLY A 64 14.33 -2.24 3.89
C GLY A 64 15.15 -2.18 5.16
N HIS A 65 15.09 -1.02 5.77
CA HIS A 65 15.62 -0.81 7.11
C HIS A 65 14.60 -0.09 7.99
N MET A 66 14.77 -0.26 9.28
CA MET A 66 13.95 0.37 10.29
C MET A 66 14.84 0.83 11.43
N GLU A 67 14.61 2.05 11.88
CA GLU A 67 15.19 2.59 13.10
C GLU A 67 14.11 2.76 14.16
N ASN A 68 14.35 2.23 15.34
CA ASN A 68 13.50 2.45 16.50
C ASN A 68 14.28 3.26 17.54
N ILE A 69 13.83 4.49 17.77
CA ILE A 69 14.44 5.41 18.75
C ILE A 69 13.34 5.81 19.72
N LYS A 70 13.43 5.39 21.00
CA LYS A 70 12.46 5.75 22.06
C LYS A 70 10.98 5.48 21.62
N GLU A 71 10.71 4.32 21.03
CA GLU A 71 9.39 3.90 20.52
C GLU A 71 8.94 4.61 19.22
N GLU A 72 9.69 5.55 18.68
CA GLU A 72 9.45 6.10 17.35
C GLU A 72 10.12 5.23 16.29
N ILE A 73 9.34 4.86 15.27
CA ILE A 73 9.80 4.02 14.18
C ILE A 73 9.95 4.88 12.92
N ASP A 74 11.14 4.86 12.33
CA ASP A 74 11.40 5.34 10.98
C ASP A 74 11.75 4.14 10.10
N LEU A 75 10.86 3.81 9.14
CA LEU A 75 10.99 2.67 8.25
C LEU A 75 11.01 3.14 6.81
N TYR A 76 11.94 2.58 6.05
CA TYR A 76 12.03 2.72 4.61
C TYR A 76 12.21 1.34 3.96
N ASN A 77 11.49 1.10 2.86
CA ASN A 77 11.68 -0.11 2.05
C ASN A 77 11.46 0.15 0.56
N LEU A 78 12.02 -0.74 -0.25
CA LEU A 78 11.76 -0.87 -1.67
C LEU A 78 11.22 -2.27 -1.95
N CYS A 79 10.15 -2.34 -2.72
CA CYS A 79 9.49 -3.59 -3.08
C CYS A 79 9.44 -3.77 -4.60
N GLU A 80 9.71 -4.99 -5.04
CA GLU A 80 9.37 -5.46 -6.38
C GLU A 80 8.17 -6.39 -6.29
N ASN A 81 7.18 -6.18 -7.13
CA ASN A 81 5.99 -7.01 -7.24
C ASN A 81 5.89 -7.54 -8.66
N THR A 82 5.49 -8.81 -8.79
CA THR A 82 5.28 -9.48 -10.07
C THR A 82 3.92 -10.14 -10.04
N ASP A 83 3.08 -9.87 -11.03
CA ASP A 83 1.77 -10.52 -11.12
C ASP A 83 1.86 -11.93 -11.75
N SER A 84 0.73 -12.62 -11.79
CA SER A 84 0.61 -13.98 -12.34
C SER A 84 0.95 -14.08 -13.84
N LYS A 85 1.05 -12.95 -14.55
CA LYS A 85 1.39 -12.85 -15.97
C LYS A 85 2.83 -12.37 -16.22
N GLY A 86 3.59 -12.08 -15.13
CA GLY A 86 4.96 -11.61 -15.18
C GLY A 86 5.11 -10.09 -15.31
N GLU A 87 4.00 -9.33 -15.26
CA GLU A 87 4.03 -7.88 -15.25
C GLU A 87 4.46 -7.34 -13.88
N LYS A 88 5.22 -6.23 -13.88
CA LYS A 88 5.89 -5.76 -12.67
C LYS A 88 5.53 -4.33 -12.29
N PHE A 89 5.58 -4.08 -10.98
CA PHE A 89 5.59 -2.73 -10.41
C PHE A 89 6.45 -2.68 -9.15
N TRP A 90 6.98 -1.48 -8.86
CA TRP A 90 7.87 -1.24 -7.73
C TRP A 90 7.26 -0.19 -6.82
N LEU A 91 7.36 -0.46 -5.52
CA LEU A 91 6.83 0.40 -4.47
C LEU A 91 7.97 0.90 -3.58
N GLU A 92 7.89 2.16 -3.21
CA GLU A 92 8.63 2.75 -2.10
C GLU A 92 7.71 2.83 -0.89
N GLY A 93 8.14 2.25 0.23
CA GLY A 93 7.40 2.26 1.48
C GLY A 93 8.08 3.16 2.52
N ILE A 94 7.30 4.02 3.14
CA ILE A 94 7.74 4.90 4.21
C ILE A 94 6.75 4.79 5.38
N ARG A 95 7.30 4.69 6.58
CA ARG A 95 6.52 4.73 7.82
C ARG A 95 7.27 5.51 8.88
N LYS A 96 6.65 6.59 9.35
CA LYS A 96 7.12 7.38 10.49
C LYS A 96 6.01 7.37 11.53
N THR A 97 6.25 6.74 12.67
CA THR A 97 5.21 6.61 13.70
C THR A 97 5.60 7.35 14.96
N GLY A 98 4.80 8.39 15.31
CA GLY A 98 4.80 8.93 16.67
C GLY A 98 3.78 8.25 17.57
N LYS A 99 2.59 7.87 17.10
CA LYS A 99 1.52 7.29 17.94
C LYS A 99 0.65 6.24 17.26
N GLU A 100 0.56 6.19 15.94
CA GLU A 100 -0.27 5.21 15.23
C GLU A 100 0.58 4.04 14.77
N ARG A 101 0.47 2.93 15.49
CA ARG A 101 1.18 1.69 15.16
C ARG A 101 0.55 1.07 13.92
N GLY A 102 1.38 0.69 12.94
CA GLY A 102 0.98 -0.17 11.83
C GLY A 102 0.56 0.54 10.54
N VAL A 103 0.54 1.86 10.47
CA VAL A 103 0.17 2.59 9.25
C VAL A 103 1.37 3.27 8.60
N GLY A 104 1.49 3.17 7.28
CA GLY A 104 2.53 3.82 6.47
C GLY A 104 2.00 4.19 5.09
N THR A 105 2.88 4.69 4.24
CA THR A 105 2.57 5.07 2.86
C THR A 105 3.40 4.23 1.90
N LEU A 106 2.76 3.73 0.84
CA LEU A 106 3.39 3.10 -0.32
C LEU A 106 3.22 4.01 -1.54
N THR A 107 4.29 4.21 -2.29
CA THR A 107 4.27 4.99 -3.54
C THR A 107 4.69 4.09 -4.70
N TYR A 108 3.92 4.04 -5.77
CA TYR A 108 4.31 3.36 -7.02
C TYR A 108 5.37 4.18 -7.73
N ILE A 109 6.64 3.75 -7.65
CA ILE A 109 7.78 4.51 -8.19
C ILE A 109 8.19 4.08 -9.60
N LYS A 110 7.79 2.87 -10.01
CA LYS A 110 8.03 2.33 -11.36
C LYS A 110 6.99 1.27 -11.67
N THR A 111 6.55 1.18 -12.93
CA THR A 111 5.54 0.20 -13.37
C THR A 111 5.84 -0.29 -14.76
N SER A 112 5.40 -1.53 -15.08
CA SER A 112 5.20 -1.96 -16.46
C SER A 112 3.99 -1.23 -17.05
N GLU A 113 3.76 -1.37 -18.37
CA GLU A 113 2.68 -0.67 -19.08
C GLU A 113 1.30 -0.98 -18.50
N LYS A 114 1.05 -2.23 -18.09
CA LYS A 114 -0.21 -2.67 -17.46
C LYS A 114 -0.58 -1.86 -16.20
N TYR A 115 0.41 -1.49 -15.40
CA TYR A 115 0.24 -0.78 -14.12
C TYR A 115 0.52 0.72 -14.23
N LYS A 116 0.69 1.26 -15.44
CA LYS A 116 1.09 2.66 -15.67
C LYS A 116 0.15 3.69 -15.03
N GLN A 117 -1.13 3.37 -14.93
CA GLN A 117 -2.13 4.23 -14.27
C GLN A 117 -1.82 4.46 -12.77
N PHE A 118 -1.05 3.58 -12.13
CA PHE A 118 -0.67 3.69 -10.73
C PHE A 118 0.64 4.46 -10.52
N LEU A 119 1.40 4.78 -11.57
CA LEU A 119 2.67 5.47 -11.44
C LEU A 119 2.53 6.79 -10.64
N ASN A 120 3.38 6.97 -9.63
CA ASN A 120 3.35 8.08 -8.66
C ASN A 120 2.14 8.08 -7.70
N MET A 121 1.25 7.08 -7.76
CA MET A 121 0.14 6.97 -6.82
C MET A 121 0.66 6.68 -5.42
N LYS A 122 0.12 7.41 -4.44
CA LYS A 122 0.37 7.20 -3.02
C LYS A 122 -0.81 6.49 -2.38
N CYS A 123 -0.51 5.44 -1.63
CA CYS A 123 -1.49 4.60 -0.96
C CYS A 123 -1.14 4.50 0.53
N ASN A 124 -2.14 4.42 1.38
CA ASN A 124 -1.93 4.09 2.79
C ASN A 124 -1.91 2.58 2.97
N TYR A 125 -1.11 2.08 3.89
CA TYR A 125 -1.12 0.67 4.26
C TYR A 125 -1.14 0.48 5.77
N GLY A 126 -1.73 -0.63 6.19
CA GLY A 126 -1.70 -1.10 7.56
C GLY A 126 -1.15 -2.53 7.61
N VAL A 127 -0.43 -2.85 8.68
CA VAL A 127 0.14 -4.19 8.93
C VAL A 127 -0.41 -4.76 10.23
N SER A 128 -0.86 -6.02 10.17
CA SER A 128 -1.22 -6.86 11.32
C SER A 128 -0.26 -8.04 11.38
N TRP A 129 0.25 -8.35 12.57
CA TRP A 129 1.19 -9.44 12.79
C TRP A 129 0.45 -10.67 13.32
N PHE A 130 0.69 -11.85 12.74
CA PHE A 130 0.21 -13.13 13.26
C PHE A 130 1.13 -13.67 14.34
N ASN A 131 2.44 -13.47 14.14
CA ASN A 131 3.53 -13.86 15.02
C ASN A 131 4.72 -12.92 14.74
N GLN A 132 5.91 -13.27 15.21
CA GLN A 132 7.10 -12.43 15.01
C GLN A 132 7.58 -12.36 13.56
N ASP A 133 7.24 -13.33 12.73
CA ASP A 133 7.82 -13.53 11.40
C ASP A 133 6.79 -13.54 10.26
N SER A 134 5.48 -13.45 10.56
CA SER A 134 4.43 -13.48 9.55
C SER A 134 3.45 -12.32 9.72
N PHE A 135 3.08 -11.70 8.60
CA PHE A 135 2.23 -10.51 8.60
C PHE A 135 1.10 -10.60 7.56
N PHE A 136 0.05 -9.85 7.84
CA PHE A 136 -0.97 -9.47 6.89
C PHE A 136 -0.90 -7.96 6.66
N LEU A 137 -0.90 -7.53 5.40
CA LEU A 137 -0.89 -6.14 4.99
C LEU A 137 -2.16 -5.84 4.19
N LYS A 138 -2.77 -4.70 4.47
CA LYS A 138 -3.83 -4.12 3.63
C LYS A 138 -3.41 -2.74 3.17
N GLN A 139 -3.42 -2.53 1.85
CA GLN A 139 -3.16 -1.26 1.20
C GLN A 139 -4.46 -0.70 0.63
N LYS A 140 -4.61 0.62 0.69
CA LYS A 140 -5.73 1.38 0.11
C LYS A 140 -5.22 2.58 -0.66
N CYS A 141 -5.72 2.73 -1.88
CA CYS A 141 -5.42 3.83 -2.77
C CYS A 141 -6.71 4.47 -3.28
N ASN A 142 -6.72 5.78 -3.41
CA ASN A 142 -7.82 6.48 -4.06
C ASN A 142 -7.46 6.65 -5.53
N LEU A 143 -8.27 6.08 -6.42
CA LEU A 143 -8.18 6.31 -7.85
C LEU A 143 -8.74 7.71 -8.15
N GLN A 144 -7.96 8.54 -8.82
CA GLN A 144 -8.36 9.89 -9.26
C GLN A 144 -9.07 9.83 -10.60
#